data_01a58646c012c5137aa813c2f3c60ec0
#
_entry.id   01a58646c012c5137aa813c2f3c60ec0
#
_cell.length_a   1.000
_cell.length_b   1.000
_cell.length_c   1.000
_cell.angle_alpha   90.00
_cell.angle_beta   90.00
_cell.angle_gamma   90.00
#
_symmetry.space_group_name_H-M   'P 1'
#
loop_
_entity.id
_entity.type
_entity.pdbx_description
1 polymer ?
#
loop_
_entity_poly.entity_id
_entity_poly.type
_entity_poly.pdbx_seq_one_letter_code
_entity_poly.pdbx_strand_id
1 'polypeptide(L)'
;MTGFLSRLWRRLALAATVGLLLMGASAHAQSGYTQTRYPIVLVHGLFGFDSALGIDYFYGIPDALRRDGARVYVAQVSAANSTEVRGEQLLAQVRTILAITGAAKVNLVGHSHGGPTTRYVAGVAPQLVASVTSIGGVNKGSRVADILRGVAPKGSVSESVANAAAKALVGLINLTSGGTGLPQMPTAALDSLTTAGLADFNRRFPQAVPSGCGSGAELVNGVRYYSWTGTQPLTNVLDLSDGLLTTLSLVFGEANDGLVSACSSRLGKHLGDYRQNHLDEVNQMLGLRDWFSTDPVTLYRQHANRLKQQGL
;
A
#
# COMPACT_ATOMS: atom_id res chain seq x y z
N MET A 1 52.02 -52.92 7.57
CA MET A 1 51.09 -51.98 8.27
C MET A 1 50.85 -50.65 7.56
N THR A 2 51.62 -50.28 6.54
CA THR A 2 51.53 -48.96 5.83
C THR A 2 50.39 -48.85 4.79
N GLY A 3 49.90 -49.94 4.25
CA GLY A 3 48.87 -49.92 3.19
C GLY A 3 47.42 -49.73 3.69
N PHE A 4 47.15 -50.05 4.96
CA PHE A 4 45.80 -49.98 5.52
C PHE A 4 45.46 -48.52 5.94
N LEU A 5 46.40 -47.82 6.51
CA LEU A 5 46.22 -46.41 6.92
C LEU A 5 46.03 -45.45 5.72
N SER A 6 46.77 -45.67 4.64
CA SER A 6 46.64 -44.87 3.40
C SER A 6 45.28 -45.01 2.71
N ARG A 7 44.67 -46.20 2.78
CA ARG A 7 43.30 -46.42 2.24
C ARG A 7 42.22 -45.82 3.12
N LEU A 8 42.42 -45.78 4.43
CA LEU A 8 41.48 -45.13 5.38
C LEU A 8 41.48 -43.62 5.20
N TRP A 9 42.65 -42.98 5.08
CA TRP A 9 42.77 -41.54 4.82
C TRP A 9 42.15 -41.09 3.49
N ARG A 10 42.29 -41.88 2.42
CA ARG A 10 41.66 -41.62 1.11
C ARG A 10 40.14 -41.71 1.18
N ARG A 11 39.57 -42.62 1.96
CA ARG A 11 38.14 -42.79 2.15
C ARG A 11 37.54 -41.65 3.00
N LEU A 12 38.24 -41.20 4.02
CA LEU A 12 37.87 -40.06 4.86
C LEU A 12 37.94 -38.73 4.07
N ALA A 13 38.98 -38.55 3.26
CA ALA A 13 39.11 -37.37 2.41
C ALA A 13 38.00 -37.31 1.33
N LEU A 14 37.63 -38.47 0.73
CA LEU A 14 36.51 -38.52 -0.24
C LEU A 14 35.16 -38.24 0.42
N ALA A 15 34.93 -38.77 1.64
CA ALA A 15 33.69 -38.50 2.39
C ALA A 15 33.58 -37.03 2.82
N ALA A 16 34.70 -36.40 3.19
CA ALA A 16 34.73 -34.98 3.54
C ALA A 16 34.45 -34.07 2.32
N THR A 17 35.01 -34.43 1.14
CA THR A 17 34.77 -33.67 -0.10
C THR A 17 33.34 -33.83 -0.60
N VAL A 18 32.73 -35.00 -0.50
CA VAL A 18 31.31 -35.20 -0.84
C VAL A 18 30.38 -34.49 0.14
N GLY A 19 30.73 -34.49 1.45
CA GLY A 19 30.01 -33.74 2.47
C GLY A 19 30.05 -32.21 2.27
N LEU A 20 31.18 -31.63 1.84
CA LEU A 20 31.30 -30.19 1.51
C LEU A 20 30.55 -29.82 0.23
N LEU A 21 30.49 -30.72 -0.76
CA LEU A 21 29.73 -30.49 -2.00
C LEU A 21 28.20 -30.56 -1.79
N LEU A 22 27.74 -31.24 -0.75
CA LEU A 22 26.32 -31.31 -0.39
C LEU A 22 25.89 -30.16 0.51
N MET A 23 26.81 -29.42 1.15
CA MET A 23 26.53 -28.19 1.92
C MET A 23 26.46 -26.91 1.05
N GLY A 24 26.77 -27.00 -0.22
CA GLY A 24 26.93 -25.87 -1.12
C GLY A 24 25.86 -25.74 -2.15
N ALA A 25 24.58 -25.75 -1.81
CA ALA A 25 23.50 -25.14 -2.61
C ALA A 25 22.14 -25.30 -1.91
N SER A 26 21.96 -24.71 -0.77
CA SER A 26 20.65 -24.15 -0.47
C SER A 26 20.50 -22.88 -1.33
N ALA A 27 20.50 -23.04 -2.65
CA ALA A 27 19.82 -22.11 -3.51
C ALA A 27 18.38 -22.14 -3.00
N HIS A 28 17.98 -21.12 -2.21
CA HIS A 28 16.58 -20.87 -1.96
C HIS A 28 15.99 -20.71 -3.35
N ALA A 29 15.40 -21.75 -3.87
CA ALA A 29 14.61 -21.69 -5.08
C ALA A 29 13.57 -20.61 -4.79
N GLN A 30 13.74 -19.44 -5.40
CA GLN A 30 12.81 -18.33 -5.27
C GLN A 30 11.45 -18.94 -5.60
N SER A 31 10.53 -18.96 -4.64
CA SER A 31 9.29 -19.76 -4.74
C SER A 31 8.45 -19.39 -5.96
N GLY A 32 8.73 -18.23 -6.54
CA GLY A 32 7.95 -17.64 -7.62
C GLY A 32 6.50 -17.33 -7.19
N TYR A 33 6.18 -17.42 -5.90
CA TYR A 33 4.83 -17.23 -5.39
C TYR A 33 4.26 -15.87 -5.75
N THR A 34 5.07 -14.81 -5.66
CA THR A 34 4.70 -13.43 -5.99
C THR A 34 5.16 -12.98 -7.38
N GLN A 35 5.71 -13.87 -8.20
CA GLN A 35 6.25 -13.58 -9.52
C GLN A 35 5.14 -13.23 -10.51
N THR A 36 4.72 -11.95 -10.50
CA THR A 36 3.76 -11.39 -11.45
C THR A 36 4.39 -11.21 -12.84
N ARG A 37 3.56 -11.25 -13.88
CA ARG A 37 3.98 -10.96 -15.26
C ARG A 37 4.51 -9.53 -15.39
N TYR A 38 3.80 -8.57 -14.79
CA TYR A 38 4.12 -7.15 -14.84
C TYR A 38 4.70 -6.67 -13.51
N PRO A 39 5.60 -5.68 -13.51
CA PRO A 39 6.13 -5.09 -12.28
C PRO A 39 5.02 -4.57 -11.36
N ILE A 40 5.21 -4.69 -10.05
CA ILE A 40 4.37 -4.07 -9.02
C ILE A 40 4.97 -2.71 -8.68
N VAL A 41 4.14 -1.65 -8.69
CA VAL A 41 4.53 -0.30 -8.27
C VAL A 41 3.70 0.09 -7.06
N LEU A 42 4.36 0.25 -5.91
CA LEU A 42 3.75 0.66 -4.65
C LEU A 42 3.73 2.19 -4.57
N VAL A 43 2.60 2.78 -4.18
CA VAL A 43 2.38 4.23 -4.15
C VAL A 43 1.87 4.66 -2.79
N HIS A 44 2.67 5.44 -2.07
CA HIS A 44 2.39 5.89 -0.72
C HIS A 44 1.22 6.88 -0.62
N GLY A 45 0.69 7.07 0.59
CA GLY A 45 -0.38 7.99 0.93
C GLY A 45 0.07 9.45 1.11
N LEU A 46 -0.80 10.22 1.78
CA LEU A 46 -0.53 11.59 2.20
C LEU A 46 0.61 11.59 3.23
N PHE A 47 1.51 12.57 3.15
CA PHE A 47 2.72 12.69 3.97
C PHE A 47 3.66 11.47 3.93
N GLY A 48 3.45 10.59 2.96
CA GLY A 48 4.29 9.42 2.77
C GLY A 48 5.65 9.76 2.16
N PHE A 49 6.51 8.76 2.15
CA PHE A 49 7.90 8.79 1.69
C PHE A 49 8.22 7.42 1.06
N ASP A 50 9.31 7.30 0.34
CA ASP A 50 9.83 5.96 -0.03
C ASP A 50 10.56 5.32 1.15
N SER A 51 11.48 6.09 1.79
CA SER A 51 12.11 5.74 3.06
C SER A 51 12.45 7.00 3.86
N ALA A 52 12.27 6.95 5.18
CA ALA A 52 12.68 8.01 6.10
C ALA A 52 13.45 7.41 7.28
N LEU A 53 14.63 7.94 7.58
CA LEU A 53 15.52 7.44 8.63
C LEU A 53 15.82 5.92 8.53
N GLY A 54 15.82 5.37 7.29
CA GLY A 54 16.03 3.95 7.04
C GLY A 54 14.79 3.07 7.27
N ILE A 55 13.61 3.65 7.45
CA ILE A 55 12.33 2.93 7.56
C ILE A 55 11.53 3.19 6.30
N ASP A 56 11.13 2.13 5.60
CA ASP A 56 10.31 2.21 4.40
C ASP A 56 8.85 2.50 4.75
N TYR A 57 8.16 3.29 3.91
CA TYR A 57 6.71 3.51 4.05
C TYR A 57 5.93 2.19 4.04
N PHE A 58 6.28 1.27 3.15
CA PHE A 58 5.75 -0.10 3.08
C PHE A 58 6.69 -1.05 3.82
N TYR A 59 6.72 -0.99 5.15
CA TYR A 59 7.72 -1.66 5.98
C TYR A 59 7.79 -3.18 5.74
N GLY A 60 8.92 -3.64 5.20
CA GLY A 60 9.21 -5.04 4.89
C GLY A 60 8.40 -5.66 3.73
N ILE A 61 7.41 -4.95 3.16
CA ILE A 61 6.54 -5.45 2.08
C ILE A 61 7.31 -5.61 0.77
N PRO A 62 8.08 -4.59 0.27
CA PRO A 62 8.82 -4.72 -0.98
C PRO A 62 9.78 -5.91 -0.96
N ASP A 63 10.49 -6.12 0.13
CA ASP A 63 11.47 -7.20 0.28
C ASP A 63 10.82 -8.57 0.34
N ALA A 64 9.68 -8.70 1.03
CA ALA A 64 8.92 -9.94 1.05
C ALA A 64 8.42 -10.33 -0.35
N LEU A 65 7.93 -9.36 -1.12
CA LEU A 65 7.50 -9.58 -2.50
C LEU A 65 8.66 -9.96 -3.42
N ARG A 66 9.81 -9.25 -3.30
CA ARG A 66 11.02 -9.52 -4.11
C ARG A 66 11.61 -10.89 -3.83
N ARG A 67 11.68 -11.31 -2.56
CA ARG A 67 12.18 -12.64 -2.18
C ARG A 67 11.42 -13.78 -2.84
N ASP A 68 10.12 -13.60 -3.09
CA ASP A 68 9.25 -14.60 -3.72
C ASP A 68 9.08 -14.39 -5.24
N GLY A 69 9.88 -13.52 -5.87
CA GLY A 69 10.02 -13.40 -7.32
C GLY A 69 9.37 -12.19 -7.97
N ALA A 70 8.70 -11.29 -7.24
CA ALA A 70 8.13 -10.09 -7.82
C ALA A 70 9.21 -9.04 -8.19
N ARG A 71 8.99 -8.33 -9.30
CA ARG A 71 9.70 -7.09 -9.60
C ARG A 71 8.93 -5.93 -8.97
N VAL A 72 9.48 -5.30 -7.92
CA VAL A 72 8.79 -4.29 -7.11
C VAL A 72 9.53 -2.96 -7.15
N TYR A 73 8.79 -1.90 -7.40
CA TYR A 73 9.22 -0.51 -7.37
C TYR A 73 8.39 0.26 -6.34
N VAL A 74 8.99 1.17 -5.62
CA VAL A 74 8.31 2.11 -4.73
C VAL A 74 8.37 3.48 -5.37
N ALA A 75 7.21 4.05 -5.68
CA ALA A 75 7.14 5.35 -6.36
C ALA A 75 7.35 6.50 -5.37
N GLN A 76 8.07 7.52 -5.82
CA GLN A 76 8.26 8.78 -5.12
C GLN A 76 7.38 9.85 -5.76
N VAL A 77 6.28 10.19 -5.10
CA VAL A 77 5.42 11.31 -5.50
C VAL A 77 5.40 12.36 -4.40
N SER A 78 4.92 13.56 -4.66
CA SER A 78 4.80 14.61 -3.65
C SER A 78 4.10 14.06 -2.40
N ALA A 79 4.69 14.26 -1.22
CA ALA A 79 4.09 13.82 0.05
C ALA A 79 2.74 14.50 0.29
N ALA A 80 2.60 15.78 -0.09
CA ALA A 80 1.36 16.53 -0.01
C ALA A 80 1.18 17.37 -1.29
N ASN A 81 0.31 16.93 -2.20
CA ASN A 81 -0.12 17.68 -3.39
C ASN A 81 -1.45 17.12 -3.89
N SER A 82 -2.07 17.75 -4.91
CA SER A 82 -3.30 17.25 -5.50
C SER A 82 -3.13 15.86 -6.11
N THR A 83 -4.24 15.12 -6.22
CA THR A 83 -4.25 13.79 -6.83
C THR A 83 -3.70 13.81 -8.25
N GLU A 84 -4.00 14.85 -9.03
CA GLU A 84 -3.55 15.00 -10.42
C GLU A 84 -2.04 15.22 -10.51
N VAL A 85 -1.47 16.12 -9.70
CA VAL A 85 -0.01 16.36 -9.67
C VAL A 85 0.73 15.09 -9.29
N ARG A 86 0.28 14.40 -8.24
CA ARG A 86 0.84 13.10 -7.84
C ARG A 86 0.68 12.05 -8.95
N GLY A 87 -0.47 12.05 -9.62
CA GLY A 87 -0.76 11.16 -10.74
C GLY A 87 0.18 11.36 -11.93
N GLU A 88 0.46 12.60 -12.32
CA GLU A 88 1.43 12.91 -13.39
C GLU A 88 2.86 12.50 -13.01
N GLN A 89 3.27 12.73 -11.75
CA GLN A 89 4.57 12.27 -11.25
C GLN A 89 4.67 10.73 -11.29
N LEU A 90 3.60 10.04 -10.91
CA LEU A 90 3.53 8.57 -10.99
C LEU A 90 3.56 8.09 -12.44
N LEU A 91 2.83 8.73 -13.34
CA LEU A 91 2.80 8.37 -14.77
C LEU A 91 4.19 8.48 -15.42
N ALA A 92 4.95 9.51 -15.07
CA ALA A 92 6.34 9.66 -15.53
C ALA A 92 7.22 8.49 -15.06
N GLN A 93 7.10 8.09 -13.79
CA GLN A 93 7.84 6.96 -13.23
C GLN A 93 7.39 5.62 -13.84
N VAL A 94 6.08 5.43 -14.07
CA VAL A 94 5.56 4.24 -14.76
C VAL A 94 6.18 4.09 -16.15
N ARG A 95 6.27 5.17 -16.93
CA ARG A 95 6.93 5.14 -18.24
C ARG A 95 8.41 4.75 -18.13
N THR A 96 9.12 5.27 -17.15
CA THR A 96 10.52 4.90 -16.87
C THR A 96 10.64 3.43 -16.50
N ILE A 97 9.80 2.93 -15.59
CA ILE A 97 9.77 1.51 -15.18
C ILE A 97 9.52 0.61 -16.38
N LEU A 98 8.57 0.95 -17.24
CA LEU A 98 8.30 0.18 -18.46
C LEU A 98 9.49 0.16 -19.40
N ALA A 99 10.18 1.30 -19.58
CA ALA A 99 11.37 1.41 -20.44
C ALA A 99 12.54 0.53 -19.94
N ILE A 100 12.83 0.56 -18.62
CA ILE A 100 13.94 -0.22 -18.04
C ILE A 100 13.63 -1.71 -17.89
N THR A 101 12.35 -2.09 -17.80
CA THR A 101 11.95 -3.49 -17.59
C THR A 101 11.55 -4.21 -18.86
N GLY A 102 11.28 -3.47 -19.94
CA GLY A 102 10.69 -4.00 -21.17
C GLY A 102 9.25 -4.53 -20.99
N ALA A 103 8.61 -4.26 -19.84
CA ALA A 103 7.25 -4.70 -19.58
C ALA A 103 6.24 -3.84 -20.34
N ALA A 104 5.15 -4.45 -20.82
CA ALA A 104 4.09 -3.71 -21.52
C ALA A 104 3.18 -2.92 -20.57
N LYS A 105 3.04 -3.36 -19.32
CA LYS A 105 2.15 -2.78 -18.29
C LYS A 105 2.78 -2.86 -16.90
N VAL A 106 2.15 -2.20 -15.93
CA VAL A 106 2.44 -2.32 -14.49
C VAL A 106 1.20 -2.71 -13.69
N ASN A 107 1.39 -3.30 -12.51
CA ASN A 107 0.40 -3.46 -11.47
C ASN A 107 0.60 -2.34 -10.45
N LEU A 108 -0.36 -1.43 -10.32
CA LEU A 108 -0.32 -0.30 -9.40
C LEU A 108 -0.98 -0.69 -8.07
N VAL A 109 -0.32 -0.42 -6.95
CA VAL A 109 -0.84 -0.67 -5.60
C VAL A 109 -0.69 0.62 -4.80
N GLY A 110 -1.80 1.28 -4.52
CA GLY A 110 -1.83 2.56 -3.82
C GLY A 110 -2.47 2.44 -2.45
N HIS A 111 -1.79 3.00 -1.44
CA HIS A 111 -2.32 3.12 -0.08
C HIS A 111 -2.84 4.53 0.16
N SER A 112 -3.98 4.67 0.86
CA SER A 112 -4.52 5.97 1.25
C SER A 112 -4.74 6.89 0.03
N HIS A 113 -4.15 8.11 0.01
CA HIS A 113 -4.11 9.00 -1.16
C HIS A 113 -3.46 8.34 -2.39
N GLY A 114 -2.61 7.34 -2.21
CA GLY A 114 -2.07 6.52 -3.31
C GLY A 114 -3.17 5.81 -4.11
N GLY A 115 -4.31 5.49 -3.51
CA GLY A 115 -5.47 4.90 -4.19
C GLY A 115 -5.95 5.79 -5.35
N PRO A 116 -6.46 7.00 -5.12
CA PRO A 116 -6.84 7.93 -6.20
C PRO A 116 -5.67 8.31 -7.11
N THR A 117 -4.42 8.40 -6.60
CA THR A 117 -3.23 8.64 -7.43
C THR A 117 -3.04 7.55 -8.49
N THR A 118 -3.16 6.27 -8.12
CA THR A 118 -3.07 5.14 -9.06
C THR A 118 -4.25 5.10 -10.04
N ARG A 119 -5.45 5.46 -9.58
CA ARG A 119 -6.65 5.58 -10.42
C ARG A 119 -6.51 6.66 -11.49
N TYR A 120 -5.86 7.79 -11.16
CA TYR A 120 -5.54 8.82 -12.15
C TYR A 120 -4.73 8.24 -13.31
N VAL A 121 -3.64 7.53 -13.03
CA VAL A 121 -2.79 6.91 -14.06
C VAL A 121 -3.58 5.91 -14.91
N ALA A 122 -4.39 5.05 -14.26
CA ALA A 122 -5.25 4.11 -14.98
C ALA A 122 -6.33 4.77 -15.82
N GLY A 123 -6.78 5.96 -15.43
CA GLY A 123 -7.77 6.76 -16.19
C GLY A 123 -7.18 7.43 -17.42
N VAL A 124 -5.98 8.03 -17.29
CA VAL A 124 -5.35 8.77 -18.39
C VAL A 124 -4.50 7.89 -19.32
N ALA A 125 -3.99 6.75 -18.83
CA ALA A 125 -3.12 5.84 -19.58
C ALA A 125 -3.45 4.36 -19.32
N PRO A 126 -4.69 3.88 -19.53
CA PRO A 126 -5.11 2.52 -19.22
C PRO A 126 -4.30 1.44 -19.95
N GLN A 127 -3.73 1.75 -21.10
CA GLN A 127 -2.89 0.84 -21.87
C GLN A 127 -1.57 0.49 -21.15
N LEU A 128 -1.11 1.30 -20.19
CA LEU A 128 0.11 1.07 -19.41
C LEU A 128 -0.16 0.31 -18.10
N VAL A 129 -1.42 0.12 -17.72
CA VAL A 129 -1.84 -0.43 -16.42
C VAL A 129 -2.52 -1.77 -16.61
N ALA A 130 -2.07 -2.79 -15.87
CA ALA A 130 -2.69 -4.11 -15.83
C ALA A 130 -3.72 -4.21 -14.71
N SER A 131 -3.38 -3.67 -13.53
CA SER A 131 -4.29 -3.60 -12.40
C SER A 131 -4.05 -2.36 -11.52
N VAL A 132 -5.11 -1.96 -10.82
CA VAL A 132 -5.09 -0.98 -9.72
C VAL A 132 -5.59 -1.68 -8.46
N THR A 133 -4.83 -1.57 -7.39
CA THR A 133 -5.23 -2.03 -6.06
C THR A 133 -5.21 -0.85 -5.10
N SER A 134 -6.32 -0.60 -4.44
CA SER A 134 -6.50 0.49 -3.48
C SER A 134 -6.62 -0.07 -2.07
N ILE A 135 -5.69 0.27 -1.20
CA ILE A 135 -5.59 -0.21 0.18
C ILE A 135 -5.88 0.96 1.11
N GLY A 136 -6.90 0.85 1.97
CA GLY A 136 -7.33 1.99 2.78
C GLY A 136 -7.54 3.27 1.98
N GLY A 137 -7.84 3.13 0.68
CA GLY A 137 -7.78 4.22 -0.28
C GLY A 137 -8.94 5.20 -0.15
N VAL A 138 -8.64 6.49 -0.26
CA VAL A 138 -9.65 7.57 -0.16
C VAL A 138 -10.41 7.67 -1.49
N ASN A 139 -11.26 6.67 -1.79
CA ASN A 139 -11.94 6.61 -3.10
C ASN A 139 -13.23 7.44 -3.17
N LYS A 140 -13.81 7.80 -2.01
CA LYS A 140 -15.04 8.61 -1.92
C LYS A 140 -14.93 9.79 -0.95
N GLY A 141 -13.72 10.14 -0.53
CA GLY A 141 -13.44 11.21 0.41
C GLY A 141 -13.21 10.72 1.84
N SER A 142 -12.65 11.60 2.65
CA SER A 142 -12.43 11.41 4.08
C SER A 142 -13.07 12.49 4.89
N ARG A 143 -13.88 12.14 5.89
CA ARG A 143 -14.47 13.10 6.83
C ARG A 143 -13.41 13.87 7.63
N VAL A 144 -12.24 13.28 7.86
CA VAL A 144 -11.10 13.98 8.46
C VAL A 144 -10.68 15.14 7.55
N ALA A 145 -10.56 14.92 6.24
CA ALA A 145 -10.23 15.98 5.29
C ALA A 145 -11.32 17.07 5.24
N ASP A 146 -12.60 16.68 5.25
CA ASP A 146 -13.73 17.64 5.28
C ASP A 146 -13.67 18.55 6.51
N ILE A 147 -13.38 18.01 7.70
CA ILE A 147 -13.26 18.76 8.95
C ILE A 147 -12.08 19.74 8.88
N LEU A 148 -10.91 19.25 8.45
CA LEU A 148 -9.71 20.08 8.37
C LEU A 148 -9.83 21.21 7.35
N ARG A 149 -10.60 21.02 6.30
CA ARG A 149 -10.92 22.08 5.32
C ARG A 149 -12.10 22.94 5.72
N GLY A 150 -12.76 22.66 6.86
CA GLY A 150 -13.92 23.41 7.33
C GLY A 150 -15.15 23.26 6.44
N VAL A 151 -15.24 22.17 5.65
CA VAL A 151 -16.34 21.89 4.71
C VAL A 151 -17.27 20.76 5.19
N ALA A 152 -17.03 20.21 6.38
CA ALA A 152 -17.91 19.22 6.97
C ALA A 152 -19.32 19.83 7.21
N PRO A 153 -20.42 19.08 6.97
CA PRO A 153 -21.78 19.57 7.21
C PRO A 153 -21.96 20.06 8.65
N LYS A 154 -22.61 21.21 8.83
CA LYS A 154 -22.86 21.77 10.15
C LYS A 154 -23.58 20.76 11.07
N GLY A 155 -23.09 20.60 12.29
CA GLY A 155 -23.64 19.66 13.25
C GLY A 155 -23.34 18.17 12.99
N SER A 156 -22.59 17.84 11.94
CA SER A 156 -22.19 16.45 11.66
C SER A 156 -21.19 15.90 12.67
N VAL A 157 -20.43 16.79 13.32
CA VAL A 157 -19.44 16.49 14.35
C VAL A 157 -19.45 17.62 15.37
N SER A 158 -19.30 17.31 16.65
CA SER A 158 -19.15 18.37 17.67
C SER A 158 -17.84 19.11 17.51
N GLU A 159 -17.80 20.38 17.90
CA GLU A 159 -16.57 21.21 17.81
C GLU A 159 -15.41 20.59 18.60
N SER A 160 -15.71 19.99 19.77
CA SER A 160 -14.70 19.31 20.59
C SER A 160 -14.07 18.11 19.87
N VAL A 161 -14.87 17.30 19.18
CA VAL A 161 -14.38 16.16 18.37
C VAL A 161 -13.59 16.66 17.16
N ALA A 162 -14.05 17.70 16.46
CA ALA A 162 -13.34 18.29 15.33
C ALA A 162 -11.97 18.84 15.76
N ASN A 163 -11.89 19.55 16.88
CA ASN A 163 -10.64 20.07 17.43
C ASN A 163 -9.70 18.95 17.88
N ALA A 164 -10.23 17.87 18.50
CA ALA A 164 -9.44 16.71 18.88
C ALA A 164 -8.87 16.00 17.65
N ALA A 165 -9.67 15.81 16.60
CA ALA A 165 -9.24 15.22 15.33
C ALA A 165 -8.16 16.05 14.65
N ALA A 166 -8.28 17.37 14.60
CA ALA A 166 -7.26 18.26 14.04
C ALA A 166 -5.91 18.11 14.79
N LYS A 167 -5.94 18.10 16.13
CA LYS A 167 -4.72 17.88 16.94
C LYS A 167 -4.12 16.48 16.72
N ALA A 168 -4.96 15.45 16.66
CA ALA A 168 -4.52 14.08 16.43
C ALA A 168 -3.85 13.92 15.05
N LEU A 169 -4.39 14.57 14.01
CA LEU A 169 -3.76 14.54 12.69
C LEU A 169 -2.40 15.24 12.69
N VAL A 170 -2.26 16.40 13.35
CA VAL A 170 -0.94 17.04 13.49
C VAL A 170 0.05 16.12 14.19
N GLY A 171 -0.39 15.43 15.25
CA GLY A 171 0.43 14.42 15.94
C GLY A 171 0.86 13.29 15.01
N LEU A 172 -0.07 12.76 14.19
CA LEU A 172 0.21 11.70 13.23
C LEU A 172 1.19 12.16 12.13
N ILE A 173 0.99 13.37 11.60
CA ILE A 173 1.92 13.96 10.63
C ILE A 173 3.33 14.06 11.21
N ASN A 174 3.48 14.57 12.43
CA ASN A 174 4.78 14.69 13.08
C ASN A 174 5.46 13.34 13.30
N LEU A 175 4.67 12.29 13.52
CA LEU A 175 5.18 10.93 13.71
C LEU A 175 5.64 10.28 12.40
N THR A 176 4.97 10.58 11.28
CA THR A 176 5.14 9.85 10.00
C THR A 176 5.80 10.66 8.89
N SER A 177 6.09 11.98 9.08
CA SER A 177 6.61 12.83 8.00
C SER A 177 8.02 12.49 7.57
N GLY A 178 8.18 12.14 6.28
CA GLY A 178 9.45 12.09 5.56
C GLY A 178 9.42 13.03 4.36
N GLY A 179 10.43 13.89 4.19
CA GLY A 179 10.50 14.81 3.03
C GLY A 179 10.86 14.05 1.74
N THR A 180 10.19 14.35 0.63
CA THR A 180 10.49 13.76 -0.70
C THR A 180 11.32 14.66 -1.61
N GLY A 181 11.61 15.91 -1.21
CA GLY A 181 12.25 16.92 -2.07
C GLY A 181 11.39 17.42 -3.25
N LEU A 182 10.19 16.87 -3.44
CA LEU A 182 9.24 17.25 -4.48
C LEU A 182 8.34 18.42 -4.02
N PRO A 183 7.70 19.18 -4.95
CA PRO A 183 6.82 20.28 -4.61
C PRO A 183 5.69 19.87 -3.67
N GLN A 184 5.46 20.63 -2.59
CA GLN A 184 4.44 20.35 -1.58
C GLN A 184 3.36 21.44 -1.58
N MET A 185 2.10 21.03 -1.64
CA MET A 185 0.90 21.89 -1.49
C MET A 185 -0.13 21.20 -0.58
N PRO A 186 0.03 21.26 0.75
CA PRO A 186 -0.83 20.54 1.70
C PRO A 186 -2.32 20.88 1.56
N THR A 187 -2.66 22.13 1.25
CA THR A 187 -4.06 22.52 1.01
C THR A 187 -4.66 21.84 -0.20
N ALA A 188 -3.93 21.74 -1.33
CA ALA A 188 -4.38 21.05 -2.52
C ALA A 188 -4.53 19.53 -2.29
N ALA A 189 -3.65 18.94 -1.47
CA ALA A 189 -3.77 17.56 -1.07
C ALA A 189 -5.07 17.32 -0.26
N LEU A 190 -5.31 18.12 0.75
CA LEU A 190 -6.53 18.01 1.57
C LEU A 190 -7.80 18.28 0.75
N ASP A 191 -7.80 19.29 -0.13
CA ASP A 191 -8.93 19.57 -1.03
C ASP A 191 -9.27 18.35 -1.89
N SER A 192 -8.26 17.71 -2.46
CA SER A 192 -8.42 16.48 -3.25
C SER A 192 -9.01 15.32 -2.46
N LEU A 193 -8.78 15.27 -1.13
CA LEU A 193 -9.22 14.17 -0.25
C LEU A 193 -10.56 14.43 0.43
N THR A 194 -11.14 15.64 0.29
CA THR A 194 -12.51 15.91 0.78
C THR A 194 -13.54 15.05 0.04
N THR A 195 -14.71 14.89 0.64
CA THR A 195 -15.85 14.22 -0.02
C THR A 195 -16.21 14.90 -1.34
N ALA A 196 -16.22 16.23 -1.38
CA ALA A 196 -16.49 17.01 -2.59
C ALA A 196 -15.37 16.84 -3.64
N GLY A 197 -14.11 16.88 -3.21
CA GLY A 197 -12.93 16.69 -4.09
C GLY A 197 -12.97 15.32 -4.78
N LEU A 198 -13.22 14.25 -4.00
CA LEU A 198 -13.36 12.90 -4.57
C LEU A 198 -14.62 12.74 -5.42
N ALA A 199 -15.72 13.40 -5.09
CA ALA A 199 -16.90 13.40 -5.96
C ALA A 199 -16.58 14.03 -7.32
N ASP A 200 -15.82 15.13 -7.36
CA ASP A 200 -15.33 15.74 -8.61
C ASP A 200 -14.37 14.81 -9.36
N PHE A 201 -13.38 14.26 -8.67
CA PHE A 201 -12.46 13.29 -9.24
C PHE A 201 -13.19 12.07 -9.82
N ASN A 202 -14.19 11.53 -9.13
CA ASN A 202 -14.97 10.38 -9.55
C ASN A 202 -15.86 10.66 -10.79
N ARG A 203 -16.29 11.92 -11.01
CA ARG A 203 -16.97 12.28 -12.27
C ARG A 203 -16.03 12.16 -13.47
N ARG A 204 -14.76 12.51 -13.31
CA ARG A 204 -13.74 12.46 -14.37
C ARG A 204 -13.13 11.07 -14.51
N PHE A 205 -13.00 10.32 -13.42
CA PHE A 205 -12.39 9.00 -13.32
C PHE A 205 -13.33 8.01 -12.61
N PRO A 206 -14.46 7.62 -13.23
CA PRO A 206 -15.49 6.80 -12.57
C PRO A 206 -15.14 5.30 -12.49
N GLN A 207 -14.03 4.87 -13.12
CA GLN A 207 -13.70 3.47 -13.29
C GLN A 207 -13.68 2.72 -11.96
N ALA A 208 -14.49 1.68 -11.88
CA ALA A 208 -14.56 0.73 -10.76
C ALA A 208 -15.02 1.30 -9.40
N VAL A 209 -15.44 2.57 -9.31
CA VAL A 209 -16.02 3.15 -8.10
C VAL A 209 -17.43 2.59 -7.92
N PRO A 210 -17.74 1.90 -6.80
CA PRO A 210 -19.10 1.41 -6.57
C PRO A 210 -20.07 2.55 -6.20
N SER A 211 -21.32 2.41 -6.56
CA SER A 211 -22.40 3.36 -6.20
C SER A 211 -22.70 3.33 -4.69
N GLY A 212 -22.54 2.17 -4.05
CA GLY A 212 -22.74 1.96 -2.61
C GLY A 212 -21.43 1.54 -1.89
N CYS A 213 -21.57 0.87 -0.74
CA CYS A 213 -20.44 0.39 0.07
C CYS A 213 -20.02 -1.06 -0.24
N GLY A 214 -20.49 -1.62 -1.35
CA GLY A 214 -20.11 -2.95 -1.85
C GLY A 214 -18.91 -2.92 -2.81
N SER A 215 -18.74 -3.99 -3.56
CA SER A 215 -17.76 -4.07 -4.65
C SER A 215 -18.23 -3.26 -5.87
N GLY A 216 -17.26 -2.68 -6.59
CA GLY A 216 -17.44 -2.14 -7.93
C GLY A 216 -17.08 -3.17 -9.01
N ALA A 217 -17.01 -2.70 -10.27
CA ALA A 217 -16.60 -3.55 -11.38
C ALA A 217 -15.12 -3.96 -11.26
N GLU A 218 -14.84 -5.27 -11.32
CA GLU A 218 -13.47 -5.79 -11.26
C GLU A 218 -12.66 -5.43 -12.51
N LEU A 219 -13.28 -5.38 -13.69
CA LEU A 219 -12.60 -5.12 -14.95
C LEU A 219 -13.27 -3.95 -15.68
N VAL A 220 -12.49 -2.89 -15.95
CA VAL A 220 -12.94 -1.71 -16.70
C VAL A 220 -11.81 -1.27 -17.64
N ASN A 221 -12.09 -1.09 -18.93
CA ASN A 221 -11.14 -0.64 -19.95
C ASN A 221 -9.84 -1.48 -20.01
N GLY A 222 -9.95 -2.79 -19.74
CA GLY A 222 -8.80 -3.70 -19.74
C GLY A 222 -7.90 -3.61 -18.51
N VAL A 223 -8.27 -2.83 -17.49
CA VAL A 223 -7.60 -2.71 -16.20
C VAL A 223 -8.45 -3.43 -15.14
N ARG A 224 -7.80 -4.25 -14.30
CA ARG A 224 -8.47 -4.88 -13.15
C ARG A 224 -8.35 -4.02 -11.90
N TYR A 225 -9.42 -3.92 -11.13
CA TYR A 225 -9.51 -3.09 -9.94
C TYR A 225 -9.82 -3.93 -8.71
N TYR A 226 -9.03 -3.70 -7.66
CA TYR A 226 -9.14 -4.38 -6.35
C TYR A 226 -9.07 -3.38 -5.21
N SER A 227 -9.63 -3.76 -4.05
CA SER A 227 -9.45 -3.02 -2.81
C SER A 227 -9.49 -3.93 -1.60
N TRP A 228 -8.87 -3.51 -0.50
CA TRP A 228 -9.12 -3.95 0.86
C TRP A 228 -8.89 -2.80 1.83
N THR A 229 -9.34 -2.94 3.07
CA THR A 229 -9.22 -1.88 4.08
C THR A 229 -9.15 -2.44 5.49
N GLY A 230 -8.59 -1.65 6.39
CA GLY A 230 -8.71 -1.81 7.83
C GLY A 230 -10.05 -1.29 8.35
N THR A 231 -10.45 -1.79 9.51
CA THR A 231 -11.70 -1.39 10.19
C THR A 231 -11.56 -1.31 11.69
N GLN A 232 -10.34 -1.33 12.21
CA GLN A 232 -10.05 -1.30 13.64
C GLN A 232 -8.98 -0.24 13.95
N PRO A 233 -9.36 0.98 14.36
CA PRO A 233 -8.43 2.08 14.64
C PRO A 233 -7.46 1.82 15.80
N LEU A 234 -7.86 1.02 16.79
CA LEU A 234 -7.03 0.60 17.93
C LEU A 234 -6.66 -0.87 17.77
N THR A 235 -5.40 -1.17 17.51
CA THR A 235 -4.91 -2.51 17.23
C THR A 235 -3.87 -2.99 18.24
N ASN A 236 -3.00 -2.07 18.72
CA ASN A 236 -1.94 -2.43 19.66
C ASN A 236 -1.63 -1.24 20.59
N VAL A 237 -1.83 -1.42 21.89
CA VAL A 237 -1.61 -0.36 22.89
C VAL A 237 -0.16 0.14 22.98
N LEU A 238 0.80 -0.58 22.43
CA LEU A 238 2.21 -0.17 22.33
C LEU A 238 2.49 0.67 21.09
N ASP A 239 1.53 0.75 20.17
CA ASP A 239 1.62 1.59 18.98
C ASP A 239 1.19 3.02 19.31
N LEU A 240 2.13 3.97 19.22
CA LEU A 240 1.87 5.38 19.50
C LEU A 240 0.85 6.01 18.53
N SER A 241 0.71 5.46 17.32
CA SER A 241 -0.25 5.94 16.33
C SER A 241 -1.69 5.56 16.65
N ASP A 242 -1.91 4.46 17.36
CA ASP A 242 -3.24 3.93 17.68
C ASP A 242 -4.13 4.91 18.44
N GLY A 243 -3.56 5.62 19.41
CA GLY A 243 -4.29 6.64 20.17
C GLY A 243 -4.74 7.81 19.29
N LEU A 244 -3.90 8.20 18.33
CA LEU A 244 -4.20 9.27 17.36
C LEU A 244 -5.27 8.80 16.37
N LEU A 245 -5.12 7.61 15.79
CA LEU A 245 -6.08 7.01 14.86
C LEU A 245 -7.44 6.74 15.52
N THR A 246 -7.45 6.28 16.78
CA THR A 246 -8.68 6.13 17.57
C THR A 246 -9.39 7.48 17.75
N THR A 247 -8.66 8.55 18.03
CA THR A 247 -9.24 9.90 18.14
C THR A 247 -9.83 10.35 16.81
N LEU A 248 -9.10 10.15 15.70
CA LEU A 248 -9.57 10.48 14.35
C LEU A 248 -10.80 9.64 13.96
N SER A 249 -10.89 8.39 14.39
CA SER A 249 -11.99 7.50 14.08
C SER A 249 -13.37 8.02 14.55
N LEU A 250 -13.40 8.84 15.60
CA LEU A 250 -14.64 9.39 16.19
C LEU A 250 -15.46 10.24 15.22
N VAL A 251 -14.85 10.72 14.13
CA VAL A 251 -15.55 11.56 13.14
C VAL A 251 -16.40 10.76 12.16
N PHE A 252 -16.23 9.42 12.07
CA PHE A 252 -16.84 8.65 10.99
C PHE A 252 -18.24 8.11 11.29
N GLY A 253 -18.53 7.63 12.47
CA GLY A 253 -19.81 6.99 12.81
C GLY A 253 -20.10 5.67 12.05
N GLU A 254 -19.10 5.12 11.39
CA GLU A 254 -19.13 3.84 10.67
C GLU A 254 -17.76 3.14 10.77
N ALA A 255 -17.67 1.88 10.31
CA ALA A 255 -16.40 1.14 10.28
C ALA A 255 -15.34 1.92 9.50
N ASN A 256 -14.15 2.09 10.13
CA ASN A 256 -13.05 2.88 9.56
C ASN A 256 -11.70 2.42 10.13
N ASP A 257 -10.63 2.83 9.50
CA ASP A 257 -9.25 2.54 9.87
C ASP A 257 -8.57 3.66 10.70
N GLY A 258 -9.34 4.68 11.08
CA GLY A 258 -8.90 5.91 11.75
C GLY A 258 -8.81 7.13 10.83
N LEU A 259 -8.57 6.95 9.52
CA LEU A 259 -8.44 8.04 8.54
C LEU A 259 -9.42 7.95 7.38
N VAL A 260 -9.88 6.75 7.04
CA VAL A 260 -10.78 6.49 5.91
C VAL A 260 -11.86 5.50 6.34
N SER A 261 -13.10 5.76 5.95
CA SER A 261 -14.18 4.80 6.21
C SER A 261 -14.08 3.59 5.28
N ALA A 262 -14.53 2.43 5.77
CA ALA A 262 -14.58 1.21 4.99
C ALA A 262 -15.39 1.40 3.70
N CYS A 263 -16.46 2.19 3.74
CA CYS A 263 -17.26 2.52 2.55
C CYS A 263 -16.49 3.36 1.54
N SER A 264 -15.73 4.37 1.99
CA SER A 264 -14.89 5.20 1.12
C SER A 264 -13.76 4.41 0.46
N SER A 265 -13.24 3.38 1.14
CA SER A 265 -12.12 2.57 0.63
C SER A 265 -12.51 1.60 -0.49
N ARG A 266 -13.79 1.42 -0.79
CA ARG A 266 -14.25 0.46 -1.81
C ARG A 266 -13.86 0.90 -3.22
N LEU A 267 -13.28 -0.05 -3.96
CA LEU A 267 -12.93 0.09 -5.37
C LEU A 267 -12.88 -1.29 -6.02
N GLY A 268 -13.47 -1.45 -7.21
CA GLY A 268 -13.45 -2.70 -7.94
C GLY A 268 -13.91 -3.89 -7.08
N LYS A 269 -13.27 -5.04 -7.28
CA LYS A 269 -13.51 -6.21 -6.41
C LYS A 269 -12.91 -5.96 -5.04
N HIS A 270 -13.76 -5.84 -4.03
CA HIS A 270 -13.32 -5.74 -2.66
C HIS A 270 -12.91 -7.12 -2.12
N LEU A 271 -11.72 -7.21 -1.55
CA LEU A 271 -11.08 -8.46 -1.13
C LEU A 271 -11.30 -8.78 0.34
N GLY A 272 -11.59 -7.78 1.16
CA GLY A 272 -11.89 -7.98 2.57
C GLY A 272 -11.68 -6.75 3.44
N ASP A 273 -12.29 -6.80 4.63
CA ASP A 273 -12.09 -5.89 5.74
C ASP A 273 -11.24 -6.59 6.78
N TYR A 274 -10.20 -5.93 7.28
CA TYR A 274 -9.24 -6.53 8.20
C TYR A 274 -9.20 -5.78 9.53
N ARG A 275 -8.80 -6.47 10.60
CA ARG A 275 -8.56 -5.86 11.91
C ARG A 275 -7.23 -5.11 11.90
N GLN A 276 -7.17 -4.05 11.13
CA GLN A 276 -6.02 -3.19 10.90
C GLN A 276 -6.45 -1.75 11.02
N ASN A 277 -5.57 -0.88 11.48
CA ASN A 277 -5.70 0.55 11.34
C ASN A 277 -5.01 1.02 10.04
N HIS A 278 -5.08 2.31 9.78
CA HIS A 278 -4.56 2.90 8.54
C HIS A 278 -3.04 2.71 8.33
N LEU A 279 -2.25 2.61 9.40
CA LEU A 279 -0.80 2.38 9.32
C LEU A 279 -0.44 0.90 9.31
N ASP A 280 -1.24 0.04 9.96
CA ASP A 280 -1.08 -1.41 9.88
C ASP A 280 -1.20 -1.91 8.44
N GLU A 281 -2.07 -1.31 7.62
CA GLU A 281 -2.29 -1.68 6.22
C GLU A 281 -0.99 -1.69 5.39
N VAL A 282 0.01 -0.92 5.80
CA VAL A 282 1.34 -0.84 5.19
C VAL A 282 2.46 -1.32 6.12
N ASN A 283 2.07 -2.04 7.19
CA ASN A 283 2.98 -2.61 8.18
C ASN A 283 3.88 -1.58 8.88
N GLN A 284 3.44 -0.33 8.99
CA GLN A 284 4.16 0.73 9.67
C GLN A 284 4.31 0.48 11.17
N MET A 285 4.97 1.40 11.89
CA MET A 285 5.28 1.28 13.32
C MET A 285 6.03 -0.03 13.65
N LEU A 286 6.99 -0.38 12.77
CA LEU A 286 7.84 -1.58 12.88
C LEU A 286 7.04 -2.89 12.91
N GLY A 287 5.83 -2.89 12.32
CA GLY A 287 4.96 -4.05 12.26
C GLY A 287 4.17 -4.34 13.54
N LEU A 288 4.07 -3.36 14.46
CA LEU A 288 3.14 -3.44 15.58
C LEU A 288 1.71 -3.44 15.03
N ARG A 289 0.90 -4.42 15.42
CA ARG A 289 -0.48 -4.61 14.95
C ARG A 289 -1.28 -5.47 15.92
N ASP A 290 -2.56 -5.67 15.66
CA ASP A 290 -3.37 -6.68 16.36
C ASP A 290 -2.80 -8.09 16.09
N TRP A 291 -2.47 -8.82 17.14
CA TRP A 291 -1.89 -10.17 17.06
C TRP A 291 -2.83 -11.20 16.41
N PHE A 292 -4.13 -10.93 16.42
CA PHE A 292 -5.15 -11.78 15.81
C PHE A 292 -5.55 -11.32 14.40
N SER A 293 -4.96 -10.22 13.91
CA SER A 293 -5.15 -9.76 12.54
C SER A 293 -4.28 -10.53 11.56
N THR A 294 -4.77 -10.63 10.33
CA THR A 294 -3.94 -11.12 9.22
C THR A 294 -2.75 -10.18 9.02
N ASP A 295 -1.55 -10.74 8.96
CA ASP A 295 -0.33 -10.00 8.70
C ASP A 295 -0.42 -9.25 7.36
N PRO A 296 -0.20 -7.91 7.34
CA PRO A 296 -0.28 -7.12 6.12
C PRO A 296 0.68 -7.60 5.04
N VAL A 297 1.93 -7.99 5.39
CA VAL A 297 2.89 -8.56 4.44
C VAL A 297 2.32 -9.79 3.75
N THR A 298 1.61 -10.64 4.50
CA THR A 298 0.91 -11.82 3.96
C THR A 298 -0.19 -11.42 2.98
N LEU A 299 -0.97 -10.36 3.26
CA LEU A 299 -2.02 -9.88 2.36
C LEU A 299 -1.44 -9.41 1.02
N TYR A 300 -0.35 -8.63 1.03
CA TYR A 300 0.32 -8.21 -0.19
C TYR A 300 0.88 -9.41 -0.99
N ARG A 301 1.48 -10.40 -0.32
CA ARG A 301 1.98 -11.62 -0.97
C ARG A 301 0.85 -12.43 -1.60
N GLN A 302 -0.27 -12.64 -0.88
CA GLN A 302 -1.45 -13.30 -1.41
C GLN A 302 -2.05 -12.55 -2.59
N HIS A 303 -2.05 -11.21 -2.54
CA HIS A 303 -2.55 -10.39 -3.64
C HIS A 303 -1.62 -10.48 -4.86
N ALA A 304 -0.31 -10.40 -4.70
CA ALA A 304 0.65 -10.62 -5.79
C ALA A 304 0.46 -12.01 -6.44
N ASN A 305 0.23 -13.05 -5.64
CA ASN A 305 -0.11 -14.37 -6.17
C ASN A 305 -1.43 -14.38 -6.94
N ARG A 306 -2.46 -13.67 -6.45
CA ARG A 306 -3.73 -13.48 -7.17
C ARG A 306 -3.50 -12.81 -8.54
N LEU A 307 -2.70 -11.75 -8.60
CA LEU A 307 -2.34 -11.08 -9.86
C LEU A 307 -1.61 -12.04 -10.80
N LYS A 308 -0.63 -12.81 -10.29
CA LYS A 308 0.06 -13.84 -11.05
C LYS A 308 -0.89 -14.86 -11.66
N GLN A 309 -1.84 -15.38 -10.89
CA GLN A 309 -2.83 -16.35 -11.35
C GLN A 309 -3.78 -15.77 -12.41
N GLN A 310 -3.94 -14.44 -12.45
CA GLN A 310 -4.71 -13.72 -13.47
C GLN A 310 -3.86 -13.36 -14.71
N GLY A 311 -2.59 -13.78 -14.76
CA GLY A 311 -1.67 -13.47 -15.86
C GLY A 311 -1.18 -12.01 -15.87
N LEU A 312 -1.26 -11.32 -14.74
CA LEU A 312 -0.89 -9.90 -14.57
C LEU A 312 0.51 -9.72 -14.00
#